data_dee6a513e0e4ab804efdf0c83c426159
#
_entry.id   dee6a513e0e4ab804efdf0c83c426159
#
_cell.length_a   1.000
_cell.length_b   1.000
_cell.length_c   1.000
_cell.angle_alpha   90.00
_cell.angle_beta   90.00
_cell.angle_gamma   90.00
#
_symmetry.space_group_name_H-M   'P 1'
#
loop_
_entity.id
_entity.type
_entity.pdbx_description
1 polymer ?
#
loop_
_entity_poly.entity_id
_entity_poly.type
_entity_poly.pdbx_seq_one_letter_code
_entity_poly.pdbx_strand_id
1 'polypeptide(L)'
;MKQAKTIWKAFHSVWVSCSKLLLVAGLLCHCAVQAQQPVVNADHSVTFTLKAPDAKKMVLMLSEKKYKMERQGDTFTYHTDSLPSEMYTYYYLKNGKQMLDPENSRVTRDVNLQMNFFFVEGDVADYYLDKDVPHGKIDKVWYPSTLNGMSQRRMFIYTPPDYDAEGDDTYPVLYLLHGSGGDETSWADYGRACQIFDNMIQQGSMKPMIVVMPNGNVELDAAPGESPYMNKKPTGNNISSWLGKYEKSFVREIVKYTEKHYRVKADKQHRAIAGLSMGGLHTLFIALNNPDMFDCVGLFSAQTSNMLNENNIIKMERINHNMQRFRNVMALIKDKMARPPKLSSRIEDIDIYNRLEEKLQRQFEHAPRLYYIAIGRDDFLMKMNGKYRALLDSHNYPYTYVETDGAHSWENWRKYLVDFLKRMH
;
A
#
# COMPACT_ATOMS: atom_id res chain seq x y z
N MET A 1 74.83 22.07 -19.74
CA MET A 1 74.49 20.73 -19.24
C MET A 1 74.27 20.63 -17.73
N LYS A 2 74.95 21.44 -16.87
CA LYS A 2 74.74 21.38 -15.40
C LYS A 2 73.38 21.92 -14.92
N GLN A 3 72.81 22.95 -15.54
CA GLN A 3 71.48 23.52 -15.15
C GLN A 3 70.30 22.60 -15.46
N ALA A 4 70.35 21.85 -16.51
CA ALA A 4 69.26 20.90 -16.86
C ALA A 4 69.09 19.74 -15.88
N LYS A 5 70.22 19.26 -15.30
CA LYS A 5 70.20 18.19 -14.30
C LYS A 5 69.63 18.62 -12.91
N THR A 6 69.78 19.90 -12.57
CA THR A 6 69.25 20.46 -11.33
C THR A 6 67.70 20.65 -11.39
N ILE A 7 67.18 21.11 -12.51
CA ILE A 7 65.77 21.29 -12.76
C ILE A 7 65.06 19.90 -12.78
N TRP A 8 65.68 18.90 -13.40
CA TRP A 8 65.10 17.54 -13.43
C TRP A 8 65.01 16.87 -12.09
N LYS A 9 66.01 17.07 -11.21
CA LYS A 9 65.98 16.57 -9.82
C LYS A 9 64.92 17.26 -8.97
N ALA A 10 64.69 18.57 -9.15
CA ALA A 10 63.64 19.30 -8.43
C ALA A 10 62.24 18.84 -8.89
N PHE A 11 62.00 18.63 -10.19
CA PHE A 11 60.73 18.12 -10.72
C PHE A 11 60.47 16.67 -10.21
N HIS A 12 61.48 15.82 -10.16
CA HIS A 12 61.30 14.42 -9.72
C HIS A 12 61.00 14.33 -8.23
N SER A 13 61.59 15.20 -7.39
CA SER A 13 61.31 15.24 -5.94
C SER A 13 59.90 15.79 -5.63
N VAL A 14 59.42 16.76 -6.39
CA VAL A 14 58.03 17.28 -6.27
C VAL A 14 57.00 16.27 -6.73
N TRP A 15 57.29 15.53 -7.82
CA TRP A 15 56.40 14.50 -8.34
C TRP A 15 56.25 13.29 -7.40
N VAL A 16 57.36 12.84 -6.77
CA VAL A 16 57.35 11.75 -5.78
C VAL A 16 56.68 12.19 -4.46
N SER A 17 56.76 13.46 -4.08
CA SER A 17 56.03 13.99 -2.91
C SER A 17 54.55 14.14 -3.19
N CYS A 18 54.10 14.62 -4.39
CA CYS A 18 52.72 14.68 -4.76
C CYS A 18 52.08 13.28 -4.91
N SER A 19 52.78 12.31 -5.47
CA SER A 19 52.24 10.96 -5.57
C SER A 19 52.12 10.25 -4.20
N LYS A 20 53.00 10.55 -3.24
CA LYS A 20 52.83 10.05 -1.86
C LYS A 20 51.72 10.74 -1.10
N LEU A 21 51.46 12.04 -1.32
CA LEU A 21 50.31 12.75 -0.76
C LEU A 21 48.97 12.26 -1.38
N LEU A 22 48.95 11.95 -2.66
CA LEU A 22 47.78 11.39 -3.32
C LEU A 22 47.47 9.95 -2.89
N LEU A 23 48.49 9.13 -2.60
CA LEU A 23 48.33 7.79 -2.02
C LEU A 23 47.86 7.83 -0.56
N VAL A 24 48.28 8.79 0.24
CA VAL A 24 47.82 8.98 1.63
C VAL A 24 46.44 9.60 1.66
N ALA A 25 46.10 10.52 0.73
CA ALA A 25 44.74 11.06 0.58
C ALA A 25 43.75 9.99 0.02
N GLY A 26 44.20 9.08 -0.84
CA GLY A 26 43.41 7.95 -1.33
C GLY A 26 43.16 6.87 -0.26
N LEU A 27 44.01 6.75 0.77
CA LEU A 27 43.84 5.83 1.90
C LEU A 27 43.03 6.41 3.06
N LEU A 28 42.78 7.74 3.08
CA LEU A 28 41.97 8.38 4.12
C LEU A 28 40.56 8.71 3.67
N CYS A 29 40.21 8.54 2.38
CA CYS A 29 38.83 8.56 1.89
C CYS A 29 38.23 7.14 1.86
N HIS A 30 38.48 6.32 2.89
CA HIS A 30 37.46 5.42 3.33
C HIS A 30 36.46 6.32 4.06
N CYS A 31 35.55 6.92 3.28
CA CYS A 31 34.24 7.24 3.81
C CYS A 31 33.81 5.96 4.48
N ALA A 32 33.77 5.95 5.81
CA ALA A 32 32.99 4.96 6.52
C ALA A 32 31.59 5.09 5.90
N VAL A 33 31.28 4.21 4.95
CA VAL A 33 29.88 3.98 4.57
C VAL A 33 29.28 3.55 5.89
N GLN A 34 28.65 4.49 6.56
CA GLN A 34 27.96 4.23 7.81
C GLN A 34 27.00 3.09 7.47
N ALA A 35 27.24 1.92 8.07
CA ALA A 35 26.46 0.74 7.73
C ALA A 35 25.00 1.11 7.93
N GLN A 36 24.23 1.04 6.86
CA GLN A 36 22.80 1.37 6.90
C GLN A 36 22.15 0.53 7.99
N GLN A 37 21.47 1.18 8.93
CA GLN A 37 20.70 0.48 9.96
C GLN A 37 19.33 0.05 9.40
N PRO A 38 18.75 -1.07 9.86
CA PRO A 38 19.40 -2.13 10.63
C PRO A 38 20.38 -2.97 9.77
N VAL A 39 21.29 -3.68 10.40
CA VAL A 39 22.25 -4.56 9.71
C VAL A 39 21.60 -5.93 9.50
N VAL A 40 21.39 -6.31 8.26
CA VAL A 40 20.97 -7.67 7.88
C VAL A 40 22.22 -8.53 7.72
N ASN A 41 22.32 -9.60 8.52
CA ASN A 41 23.44 -10.52 8.50
C ASN A 41 23.30 -11.59 7.40
N ALA A 42 24.39 -12.28 7.08
CA ALA A 42 24.41 -13.30 6.03
C ALA A 42 23.49 -14.51 6.32
N ASP A 43 23.13 -14.74 7.56
CA ASP A 43 22.17 -15.78 7.99
C ASP A 43 20.73 -15.28 8.07
N HIS A 44 20.47 -14.07 7.54
CA HIS A 44 19.20 -13.35 7.59
C HIS A 44 18.75 -12.94 9.00
N SER A 45 19.58 -13.11 10.05
CA SER A 45 19.32 -12.41 11.30
C SER A 45 19.54 -10.91 11.15
N VAL A 46 18.90 -10.10 12.01
CA VAL A 46 18.96 -8.64 11.88
C VAL A 46 19.38 -8.01 13.19
N THR A 47 20.36 -7.13 13.09
CA THR A 47 20.88 -6.37 14.22
C THR A 47 20.39 -4.94 14.16
N PHE A 48 19.65 -4.52 15.18
CA PHE A 48 19.21 -3.15 15.41
C PHE A 48 20.11 -2.51 16.46
N THR A 49 20.67 -1.34 16.15
CA THR A 49 21.52 -0.58 17.06
C THR A 49 21.09 0.87 17.07
N LEU A 50 20.90 1.44 18.26
CA LEU A 50 20.50 2.83 18.42
C LEU A 50 21.24 3.49 19.57
N LYS A 51 21.92 4.59 19.32
CA LYS A 51 22.55 5.43 20.36
C LYS A 51 21.50 6.40 20.92
N ALA A 52 21.20 6.28 22.22
CA ALA A 52 20.19 7.09 22.89
C ALA A 52 20.54 7.29 24.39
N PRO A 53 21.52 8.16 24.73
CA PRO A 53 22.04 8.30 26.10
C PRO A 53 20.95 8.75 27.10
N ASP A 54 20.00 9.54 26.66
CA ASP A 54 18.89 10.09 27.46
C ASP A 54 17.67 9.14 27.58
N ALA A 55 17.69 7.98 26.90
CA ALA A 55 16.60 7.01 26.99
C ALA A 55 16.72 6.15 28.25
N LYS A 56 15.64 6.07 29.04
CA LYS A 56 15.51 5.14 30.16
C LYS A 56 15.10 3.74 29.69
N LYS A 57 14.28 3.67 28.64
CA LYS A 57 13.75 2.44 28.06
C LYS A 57 13.63 2.59 26.54
N MET A 58 14.05 1.55 25.82
CA MET A 58 13.86 1.44 24.36
C MET A 58 13.15 0.13 24.03
N VAL A 59 12.16 0.21 23.15
CA VAL A 59 11.44 -0.93 22.61
C VAL A 59 11.49 -0.84 21.10
N LEU A 60 11.87 -1.89 20.44
CA LEU A 60 11.74 -2.06 19.00
C LEU A 60 10.32 -2.56 18.69
N MET A 61 9.65 -1.87 17.79
CA MET A 61 8.44 -2.34 17.14
C MET A 61 8.84 -2.86 15.77
N LEU A 62 8.75 -4.16 15.53
CA LEU A 62 9.09 -4.82 14.27
C LEU A 62 7.88 -5.62 13.79
N SER A 63 7.35 -5.29 12.62
CA SER A 63 6.14 -5.92 12.06
C SER A 63 5.04 -6.12 13.11
N GLU A 64 4.67 -5.02 13.81
CA GLU A 64 3.64 -4.96 14.87
C GLU A 64 3.98 -5.67 16.19
N LYS A 65 5.09 -6.43 16.25
CA LYS A 65 5.55 -7.09 17.47
C LYS A 65 6.49 -6.19 18.29
N LYS A 66 6.44 -6.34 19.61
CA LYS A 66 7.24 -5.55 20.57
C LYS A 66 8.42 -6.36 21.07
N TYR A 67 9.63 -5.77 20.95
CA TYR A 67 10.86 -6.39 21.43
C TYR A 67 11.58 -5.41 22.35
N LYS A 68 11.96 -5.88 23.55
CA LYS A 68 12.76 -5.09 24.49
C LYS A 68 14.20 -5.07 24.00
N MET A 69 14.78 -3.88 23.86
CA MET A 69 16.19 -3.73 23.51
C MET A 69 17.09 -3.81 24.76
N GLU A 70 18.26 -4.40 24.59
CA GLU A 70 19.31 -4.46 25.61
C GLU A 70 20.11 -3.16 25.61
N ARG A 71 20.50 -2.69 26.80
CA ARG A 71 21.26 -1.45 26.94
C ARG A 71 22.70 -1.75 27.36
N GLN A 72 23.65 -1.19 26.60
CA GLN A 72 25.08 -1.17 26.96
C GLN A 72 25.58 0.29 26.87
N GLY A 73 25.83 0.91 28.04
CA GLY A 73 26.17 2.34 28.10
C GLY A 73 25.06 3.22 27.51
N ASP A 74 25.39 3.94 26.45
CA ASP A 74 24.47 4.85 25.72
C ASP A 74 23.77 4.19 24.52
N THR A 75 24.04 2.92 24.26
CA THR A 75 23.58 2.19 23.08
C THR A 75 22.56 1.12 23.47
N PHE A 76 21.51 1.01 22.67
CA PHE A 76 20.50 -0.04 22.73
C PHE A 76 20.64 -0.96 21.53
N THR A 77 20.59 -2.28 21.77
CA THR A 77 20.72 -3.31 20.74
C THR A 77 19.58 -4.32 20.82
N TYR A 78 19.24 -4.89 19.67
CA TYR A 78 18.38 -6.07 19.57
C TYR A 78 18.82 -6.92 18.38
N HIS A 79 18.86 -8.23 18.56
CA HIS A 79 19.17 -9.20 17.51
C HIS A 79 17.95 -10.09 17.31
N THR A 80 17.56 -10.29 16.06
CA THR A 80 16.50 -11.25 15.70
C THR A 80 17.11 -12.62 15.45
N ASP A 81 16.26 -13.66 15.49
CA ASP A 81 16.54 -14.88 14.75
C ASP A 81 16.55 -14.61 13.25
N SER A 82 16.91 -15.60 12.41
CA SER A 82 16.82 -15.53 10.96
C SER A 82 15.37 -15.18 10.54
N LEU A 83 15.23 -14.16 9.71
CA LEU A 83 13.95 -13.72 9.18
C LEU A 83 13.76 -14.22 7.73
N PRO A 84 12.55 -14.61 7.33
CA PRO A 84 12.24 -14.89 5.92
C PRO A 84 12.53 -13.69 5.01
N SER A 85 12.76 -13.96 3.72
CA SER A 85 12.86 -12.92 2.70
C SER A 85 11.57 -12.11 2.63
N GLU A 86 11.64 -10.81 2.93
CA GLU A 86 10.50 -9.89 2.94
C GLU A 86 10.96 -8.42 3.16
N MET A 87 10.05 -7.48 2.93
CA MET A 87 10.16 -6.11 3.40
C MET A 87 9.57 -5.98 4.80
N TYR A 88 10.39 -5.62 5.76
CA TYR A 88 10.00 -5.44 7.16
C TYR A 88 9.91 -3.97 7.52
N THR A 89 8.90 -3.60 8.31
CA THR A 89 8.76 -2.25 8.86
C THR A 89 9.05 -2.23 10.34
N TYR A 90 9.63 -1.12 10.82
CA TYR A 90 9.93 -0.95 12.23
C TYR A 90 9.94 0.52 12.65
N TYR A 91 9.87 0.73 13.95
CA TYR A 91 10.12 2.00 14.63
C TYR A 91 10.50 1.74 16.09
N TYR A 92 11.02 2.75 16.75
CA TYR A 92 11.35 2.65 18.16
C TYR A 92 10.32 3.32 19.07
N LEU A 93 10.18 2.82 20.29
CA LEU A 93 9.48 3.49 21.37
C LEU A 93 10.49 3.93 22.42
N LYS A 94 10.93 5.18 22.35
CA LYS A 94 11.82 5.82 23.32
C LYS A 94 10.99 6.33 24.51
N ASN A 95 11.14 5.72 25.69
CA ASN A 95 10.34 6.05 26.87
C ASN A 95 8.81 6.02 26.59
N GLY A 96 8.37 5.13 25.70
CA GLY A 96 6.97 4.98 25.29
C GLY A 96 6.51 5.92 24.17
N LYS A 97 7.33 6.82 23.69
CA LYS A 97 7.02 7.69 22.54
C LYS A 97 7.66 7.14 21.27
N GLN A 98 6.89 7.14 20.18
CA GLN A 98 7.37 6.72 18.87
C GLN A 98 8.48 7.63 18.37
N MET A 99 9.49 7.03 17.77
CA MET A 99 10.52 7.69 16.98
C MET A 99 10.96 6.82 15.81
N LEU A 100 11.30 7.45 14.72
CA LEU A 100 11.96 6.79 13.60
C LEU A 100 13.43 6.56 13.91
N ASP A 101 14.04 5.61 13.21
CA ASP A 101 15.47 5.40 13.23
C ASP A 101 16.18 6.52 12.46
N PRO A 102 16.99 7.36 13.11
CA PRO A 102 17.68 8.46 12.42
C PRO A 102 18.78 7.99 11.45
N GLU A 103 19.26 6.75 11.62
CA GLU A 103 20.32 6.17 10.79
C GLU A 103 19.76 5.41 9.57
N ASN A 104 18.42 5.33 9.43
CA ASN A 104 17.75 4.72 8.28
C ASN A 104 16.87 5.74 7.55
N SER A 105 17.30 6.16 6.36
CA SER A 105 16.53 7.09 5.52
C SER A 105 15.32 6.48 4.83
N ARG A 106 15.18 5.14 4.83
CA ARG A 106 14.04 4.45 4.24
C ARG A 106 12.83 4.57 5.16
N VAL A 107 11.85 5.35 4.75
CA VAL A 107 10.62 5.60 5.50
C VAL A 107 9.41 5.30 4.63
N THR A 108 8.42 4.66 5.20
CA THR A 108 7.11 4.44 4.61
C THR A 108 6.00 4.84 5.59
N ARG A 109 4.77 4.85 5.12
CA ARG A 109 3.60 5.23 5.91
C ARG A 109 2.47 4.22 5.71
N ASP A 110 1.87 3.79 6.80
CA ASP A 110 0.57 3.12 6.77
C ASP A 110 -0.46 3.96 7.53
N VAL A 111 -1.50 4.39 6.83
CA VAL A 111 -2.49 5.35 7.35
C VAL A 111 -1.80 6.62 7.89
N ASN A 112 -1.67 6.77 9.18
CA ASN A 112 -0.99 7.89 9.85
C ASN A 112 0.30 7.48 10.57
N LEU A 113 0.70 6.21 10.48
CA LEU A 113 1.87 5.67 11.15
C LEU A 113 3.06 5.69 10.19
N GLN A 114 4.05 6.52 10.47
CA GLN A 114 5.34 6.49 9.78
C GLN A 114 6.24 5.43 10.39
N MET A 115 6.96 4.69 9.55
CA MET A 115 7.84 3.60 9.95
C MET A 115 9.08 3.59 9.07
N ASN A 116 10.21 3.18 9.61
CA ASN A 116 11.34 2.79 8.78
C ASN A 116 11.09 1.40 8.18
N PHE A 117 11.83 1.07 7.13
CA PHE A 117 11.80 -0.26 6.55
C PHE A 117 13.17 -0.73 6.10
N PHE A 118 13.30 -2.04 5.97
CA PHE A 118 14.46 -2.72 5.39
C PHE A 118 14.02 -3.98 4.65
N PHE A 119 14.92 -4.58 3.91
CA PHE A 119 14.69 -5.83 3.22
C PHE A 119 15.57 -6.93 3.78
N VAL A 120 15.01 -8.13 3.93
CA VAL A 120 15.75 -9.39 3.90
C VAL A 120 15.59 -9.91 2.47
N GLU A 121 16.69 -9.85 1.70
CA GLU A 121 16.69 -10.13 0.27
C GLU A 121 16.43 -11.61 -0.05
N GLY A 122 16.15 -11.89 -1.32
CA GLY A 122 15.83 -13.21 -1.86
C GLY A 122 14.34 -13.43 -2.13
N ASP A 123 13.99 -14.56 -2.72
CA ASP A 123 12.62 -15.02 -3.00
C ASP A 123 11.63 -13.91 -3.36
N VAL A 124 10.63 -13.71 -2.46
CA VAL A 124 9.55 -12.75 -2.68
C VAL A 124 10.01 -11.31 -2.58
N ALA A 125 11.02 -10.98 -1.76
CA ALA A 125 11.53 -9.61 -1.64
C ALA A 125 12.14 -9.12 -2.95
N ASP A 126 12.62 -10.01 -3.78
CA ASP A 126 13.18 -9.70 -5.10
C ASP A 126 12.21 -8.98 -6.03
N TYR A 127 10.91 -9.11 -5.80
CA TYR A 127 9.90 -8.33 -6.54
C TYR A 127 9.77 -6.90 -6.05
N TYR A 128 10.15 -6.60 -4.80
CA TYR A 128 9.93 -5.28 -4.16
C TYR A 128 11.19 -4.41 -4.11
N LEU A 129 12.36 -4.98 -4.38
CA LEU A 129 13.64 -4.25 -4.35
C LEU A 129 13.69 -3.18 -5.43
N ASP A 130 14.39 -2.09 -5.12
CA ASP A 130 14.83 -1.15 -6.14
C ASP A 130 15.96 -1.81 -6.94
N LYS A 131 15.72 -2.07 -8.22
CA LYS A 131 16.67 -2.70 -9.14
C LYS A 131 17.02 -1.74 -10.27
N ASP A 132 18.17 -1.92 -10.87
CA ASP A 132 18.58 -1.20 -12.08
C ASP A 132 17.89 -1.83 -13.30
N VAL A 133 16.63 -1.48 -13.49
CA VAL A 133 15.77 -1.93 -14.58
C VAL A 133 15.05 -0.72 -15.18
N PRO A 134 14.51 -0.79 -16.38
CA PRO A 134 13.65 0.27 -16.90
C PRO A 134 12.47 0.53 -15.96
N HIS A 135 12.24 1.80 -15.62
CA HIS A 135 11.20 2.20 -14.68
C HIS A 135 10.01 2.82 -15.40
N GLY A 136 8.81 2.44 -14.96
CA GLY A 136 7.59 3.16 -15.29
C GLY A 136 7.51 4.52 -14.60
N LYS A 137 6.45 5.27 -14.89
CA LYS A 137 6.20 6.60 -14.31
C LYS A 137 4.93 6.58 -13.46
N ILE A 138 4.90 7.41 -12.43
CA ILE A 138 3.69 7.71 -11.66
C ILE A 138 3.22 9.12 -11.97
N ASP A 139 2.02 9.22 -12.52
CA ASP A 139 1.30 10.48 -12.63
C ASP A 139 0.40 10.68 -11.41
N LYS A 140 0.54 11.83 -10.74
CA LYS A 140 -0.34 12.27 -9.66
C LYS A 140 -1.47 13.10 -10.25
N VAL A 141 -2.60 12.46 -10.48
CA VAL A 141 -3.66 13.02 -11.31
C VAL A 141 -4.84 13.49 -10.47
N TRP A 142 -5.27 14.74 -10.68
CA TRP A 142 -6.53 15.27 -10.19
C TRP A 142 -7.62 15.05 -11.25
N TYR A 143 -8.66 14.31 -10.92
CA TYR A 143 -9.79 14.05 -11.79
C TYR A 143 -11.07 14.67 -11.25
N PRO A 144 -12.01 15.12 -12.12
CA PRO A 144 -13.29 15.64 -11.71
C PRO A 144 -14.09 14.61 -10.91
N SER A 145 -14.65 15.01 -9.79
CA SER A 145 -15.45 14.14 -8.93
C SER A 145 -16.66 14.90 -8.38
N THR A 146 -17.74 14.17 -8.17
CA THR A 146 -18.95 14.69 -7.51
C THR A 146 -19.14 14.10 -6.12
N LEU A 147 -18.20 13.28 -5.68
CA LEU A 147 -18.27 12.53 -4.45
C LEU A 147 -18.23 13.46 -3.23
N ASN A 148 -19.24 13.37 -2.37
CA ASN A 148 -19.37 14.18 -1.15
C ASN A 148 -19.20 15.71 -1.35
N GLY A 149 -19.58 16.23 -2.52
CA GLY A 149 -19.47 17.65 -2.85
C GLY A 149 -18.04 18.13 -3.15
N MET A 150 -17.11 17.23 -3.34
CA MET A 150 -15.78 17.55 -3.86
C MET A 150 -15.87 17.85 -5.35
N SER A 151 -15.12 18.84 -5.84
CA SER A 151 -15.05 19.13 -7.28
C SER A 151 -14.02 18.27 -8.01
N GLN A 152 -13.05 17.74 -7.28
CA GLN A 152 -11.98 16.91 -7.80
C GLN A 152 -11.43 15.99 -6.69
N ARG A 153 -10.82 14.88 -7.11
CA ARG A 153 -10.13 13.94 -6.24
C ARG A 153 -8.84 13.47 -6.92
N ARG A 154 -7.90 12.94 -6.13
CA ARG A 154 -6.61 12.49 -6.65
C ARG A 154 -6.55 10.97 -6.78
N MET A 155 -5.80 10.54 -7.79
CA MET A 155 -5.35 9.16 -7.95
C MET A 155 -3.92 9.13 -8.47
N PHE A 156 -3.23 8.02 -8.26
CA PHE A 156 -1.95 7.73 -8.90
C PHE A 156 -2.21 6.83 -10.11
N ILE A 157 -1.52 7.11 -11.20
CA ILE A 157 -1.54 6.27 -12.40
C ILE A 157 -0.11 5.91 -12.74
N TYR A 158 0.19 4.61 -12.69
CA TYR A 158 1.45 4.06 -13.17
C TYR A 158 1.31 3.77 -14.66
N THR A 159 2.27 4.23 -15.45
CA THR A 159 2.46 3.86 -16.86
C THR A 159 3.74 3.04 -16.98
N PRO A 160 3.75 1.94 -17.78
CA PRO A 160 4.91 1.06 -17.87
C PRO A 160 6.13 1.76 -18.51
N PRO A 161 7.34 1.18 -18.39
CA PRO A 161 8.49 1.64 -19.16
C PRO A 161 8.13 1.74 -20.65
N ASP A 162 8.71 2.72 -21.33
CA ASP A 162 8.49 3.01 -22.76
C ASP A 162 7.04 3.42 -23.12
N TYR A 163 6.19 3.72 -22.14
CA TYR A 163 4.89 4.31 -22.42
C TYR A 163 5.04 5.68 -23.08
N ASP A 164 4.54 5.78 -24.31
CA ASP A 164 4.48 7.05 -25.06
C ASP A 164 3.02 7.50 -25.14
N ALA A 165 2.71 8.66 -24.58
CA ALA A 165 1.34 9.21 -24.58
C ALA A 165 0.85 9.59 -25.99
N GLU A 166 1.76 9.92 -26.91
CA GLU A 166 1.47 10.34 -28.28
C GLU A 166 1.60 9.17 -29.30
N GLY A 167 2.08 8.02 -28.86
CA GLY A 167 2.24 6.85 -29.72
C GLY A 167 0.90 6.13 -30.07
N ASP A 168 0.95 4.99 -30.77
CA ASP A 168 -0.26 4.23 -31.20
C ASP A 168 -0.58 3.01 -30.32
N ASP A 169 0.36 2.55 -29.48
CA ASP A 169 0.17 1.37 -28.64
C ASP A 169 -0.89 1.62 -27.55
N THR A 170 -1.70 0.62 -27.30
CA THR A 170 -2.68 0.62 -26.22
C THR A 170 -2.40 -0.50 -25.21
N TYR A 171 -2.69 -0.26 -23.95
CA TYR A 171 -2.29 -1.13 -22.84
C TYR A 171 -3.49 -1.69 -22.09
N PRO A 172 -3.42 -2.91 -21.54
CA PRO A 172 -4.34 -3.37 -20.54
C PRO A 172 -4.32 -2.43 -19.32
N VAL A 173 -5.39 -2.41 -18.53
CA VAL A 173 -5.49 -1.60 -17.33
C VAL A 173 -5.88 -2.42 -16.10
N LEU A 174 -5.14 -2.22 -15.00
CA LEU A 174 -5.47 -2.72 -13.67
C LEU A 174 -5.90 -1.55 -12.77
N TYR A 175 -7.06 -1.65 -12.16
CA TYR A 175 -7.48 -0.79 -11.07
C TYR A 175 -7.14 -1.46 -9.75
N LEU A 176 -6.25 -0.86 -8.93
CA LEU A 176 -5.69 -1.45 -7.73
C LEU A 176 -6.07 -0.63 -6.49
N LEU A 177 -6.95 -1.19 -5.65
CA LEU A 177 -7.64 -0.49 -4.58
C LEU A 177 -7.01 -0.75 -3.21
N HIS A 178 -6.78 0.32 -2.43
CA HIS A 178 -6.22 0.27 -1.07
C HIS A 178 -7.27 -0.08 -0.01
N GLY A 179 -6.82 -0.39 1.21
CA GLY A 179 -7.66 -0.72 2.37
C GLY A 179 -8.15 0.48 3.17
N SER A 180 -8.85 0.18 4.25
CA SER A 180 -9.40 1.20 5.16
C SER A 180 -8.29 2.09 5.75
N GLY A 181 -8.52 3.41 5.75
CA GLY A 181 -7.58 4.41 6.25
C GLY A 181 -6.43 4.75 5.30
N GLY A 182 -6.25 3.99 4.22
CA GLY A 182 -5.28 4.29 3.17
C GLY A 182 -5.74 5.42 2.25
N ASP A 183 -4.94 5.68 1.25
CA ASP A 183 -5.16 6.66 0.20
C ASP A 183 -4.45 6.23 -1.11
N GLU A 184 -4.46 7.07 -2.12
CA GLU A 184 -3.89 6.77 -3.44
C GLU A 184 -2.39 6.45 -3.45
N THR A 185 -1.66 6.77 -2.37
CA THR A 185 -0.23 6.48 -2.26
C THR A 185 0.07 5.09 -1.69
N SER A 186 -0.91 4.45 -1.03
CA SER A 186 -0.68 3.25 -0.20
C SER A 186 -0.03 2.10 -0.97
N TRP A 187 -0.51 1.79 -2.17
CA TRP A 187 0.08 0.74 -2.98
C TRP A 187 1.45 1.12 -3.56
N ALA A 188 1.64 2.37 -3.97
CA ALA A 188 2.91 2.85 -4.51
C ALA A 188 4.01 2.87 -3.44
N ASP A 189 3.71 3.39 -2.26
CA ASP A 189 4.69 3.59 -1.19
C ASP A 189 4.90 2.32 -0.36
N TYR A 190 3.89 1.90 0.41
CA TYR A 190 4.04 0.75 1.30
C TYR A 190 3.87 -0.59 0.58
N GLY A 191 2.99 -0.64 -0.42
CA GLY A 191 2.81 -1.82 -1.28
C GLY A 191 3.96 -2.09 -2.22
N ARG A 192 4.85 -1.12 -2.46
CA ARG A 192 5.96 -1.25 -3.42
C ARG A 192 5.50 -1.63 -4.84
N ALA A 193 4.28 -1.27 -5.19
CA ALA A 193 3.63 -1.74 -6.40
C ALA A 193 4.42 -1.38 -7.67
N CYS A 194 5.02 -0.19 -7.73
CA CYS A 194 5.79 0.23 -8.90
C CYS A 194 7.05 -0.62 -9.10
N GLN A 195 7.76 -0.94 -8.01
CA GLN A 195 8.90 -1.84 -8.05
C GLN A 195 8.47 -3.26 -8.48
N ILE A 196 7.32 -3.72 -7.98
CA ILE A 196 6.74 -5.01 -8.40
C ILE A 196 6.49 -5.00 -9.92
N PHE A 197 5.85 -3.95 -10.45
CA PHE A 197 5.55 -3.86 -11.88
C PHE A 197 6.83 -3.81 -12.72
N ASP A 198 7.78 -2.92 -12.39
CA ASP A 198 9.03 -2.76 -13.12
C ASP A 198 9.82 -4.07 -13.15
N ASN A 199 10.00 -4.70 -11.97
CA ASN A 199 10.75 -5.96 -11.86
C ASN A 199 10.07 -7.11 -12.60
N MET A 200 8.73 -7.22 -12.52
CA MET A 200 7.99 -8.28 -13.21
C MET A 200 7.95 -8.08 -14.72
N ILE A 201 7.83 -6.84 -15.21
CA ILE A 201 7.92 -6.53 -16.65
C ILE A 201 9.31 -6.90 -17.17
N GLN A 202 10.38 -6.49 -16.49
CA GLN A 202 11.75 -6.83 -16.86
C GLN A 202 12.01 -8.34 -16.88
N GLN A 203 11.40 -9.09 -15.97
CA GLN A 203 11.50 -10.57 -15.92
C GLN A 203 10.62 -11.27 -16.96
N GLY A 204 9.76 -10.54 -17.68
CA GLY A 204 8.77 -11.12 -18.59
C GLY A 204 7.65 -11.90 -17.90
N SER A 205 7.48 -11.73 -16.56
CA SER A 205 6.44 -12.39 -15.77
C SER A 205 5.15 -11.58 -15.65
N MET A 206 5.15 -10.36 -16.23
CA MET A 206 3.99 -9.48 -16.38
C MET A 206 4.08 -8.75 -17.71
N LYS A 207 2.97 -8.62 -18.43
CA LYS A 207 2.90 -7.77 -19.61
C LYS A 207 2.83 -6.29 -19.18
N PRO A 208 3.42 -5.35 -19.94
CA PRO A 208 3.25 -3.94 -19.70
C PRO A 208 1.77 -3.57 -19.63
N MET A 209 1.37 -2.84 -18.57
CA MET A 209 0.00 -2.37 -18.37
C MET A 209 -0.02 -1.03 -17.62
N ILE A 210 -1.11 -0.31 -17.76
CA ILE A 210 -1.41 0.87 -16.95
C ILE A 210 -2.03 0.42 -15.63
N VAL A 211 -1.59 0.99 -14.50
CA VAL A 211 -2.19 0.67 -13.21
C VAL A 211 -2.72 1.93 -12.54
N VAL A 212 -4.01 1.93 -12.21
CA VAL A 212 -4.71 3.04 -11.59
C VAL A 212 -4.91 2.75 -10.11
N MET A 213 -4.36 3.59 -9.26
CA MET A 213 -4.43 3.50 -7.81
C MET A 213 -5.21 4.71 -7.26
N PRO A 214 -6.54 4.62 -7.20
CA PRO A 214 -7.37 5.74 -6.78
C PRO A 214 -7.49 5.81 -5.26
N ASN A 215 -7.86 6.99 -4.74
CA ASN A 215 -8.24 7.15 -3.35
C ASN A 215 -9.67 6.61 -3.11
N GLY A 216 -9.79 5.51 -2.39
CA GLY A 216 -11.07 4.90 -2.00
C GLY A 216 -11.72 5.56 -0.78
N ASN A 217 -11.01 6.47 -0.10
CA ASN A 217 -11.55 7.17 1.07
C ASN A 217 -12.43 8.34 0.60
N VAL A 218 -13.73 8.19 0.75
CA VAL A 218 -14.72 9.18 0.25
C VAL A 218 -14.74 10.50 1.03
N GLU A 219 -14.07 10.60 2.16
CA GLU A 219 -13.99 11.81 2.98
C GLU A 219 -12.76 12.67 2.62
N LEU A 220 -11.82 12.13 1.83
CA LEU A 220 -10.59 12.79 1.42
C LEU A 220 -10.51 12.94 -0.09
N ASP A 221 -10.07 14.07 -0.55
CA ASP A 221 -9.79 14.34 -1.95
C ASP A 221 -8.39 13.86 -2.38
N ALA A 222 -7.44 13.84 -1.45
CA ALA A 222 -6.05 13.39 -1.63
C ALA A 222 -5.45 12.87 -0.32
N ALA A 223 -4.26 12.27 -0.43
CA ALA A 223 -3.46 11.82 0.71
C ALA A 223 -3.17 12.96 1.70
N PRO A 224 -2.94 12.65 2.99
CA PRO A 224 -2.58 13.62 4.01
C PRO A 224 -1.38 14.49 3.60
N GLY A 225 -1.49 15.81 3.80
CA GLY A 225 -0.48 16.80 3.42
C GLY A 225 -0.59 17.30 1.98
N GLU A 226 -1.42 16.70 1.17
CA GLU A 226 -1.58 17.01 -0.26
C GLU A 226 -2.97 17.59 -0.59
N SER A 227 -3.90 17.53 0.36
CA SER A 227 -5.26 18.07 0.22
C SER A 227 -5.32 19.52 0.69
N PRO A 228 -5.92 20.45 -0.11
CA PRO A 228 -6.21 21.80 0.34
C PRO A 228 -7.29 21.83 1.44
N TYR A 229 -8.02 20.72 1.65
CA TYR A 229 -9.14 20.63 2.59
C TYR A 229 -8.78 19.92 3.90
N MET A 230 -7.50 19.67 4.18
CA MET A 230 -7.00 18.94 5.36
C MET A 230 -7.46 19.44 6.73
N ASN A 231 -8.01 20.66 6.83
CA ASN A 231 -8.56 21.19 8.08
C ASN A 231 -9.97 20.69 8.40
N LYS A 232 -10.62 19.97 7.52
CA LYS A 232 -11.87 19.28 7.82
C LYS A 232 -11.52 17.96 8.51
N LYS A 233 -11.69 17.90 9.83
CA LYS A 233 -11.67 16.60 10.52
C LYS A 233 -12.68 15.68 9.82
N PRO A 234 -12.30 14.43 9.51
CA PRO A 234 -13.26 13.45 9.02
C PRO A 234 -14.51 13.52 9.89
N THR A 235 -15.67 13.62 9.29
CA THR A 235 -16.95 13.85 9.99
C THR A 235 -17.38 12.68 10.86
N GLY A 236 -16.44 11.80 11.19
CA GLY A 236 -16.60 10.67 12.12
C GLY A 236 -17.31 9.48 11.49
N ASN A 237 -17.28 8.36 12.16
CA ASN A 237 -17.69 7.00 11.78
C ASN A 237 -19.16 6.86 11.30
N ASN A 238 -19.65 7.73 10.46
CA ASN A 238 -20.97 7.57 9.84
C ASN A 238 -20.82 6.66 8.61
N ILE A 239 -21.07 5.37 8.81
CA ILE A 239 -20.99 4.34 7.77
C ILE A 239 -21.81 4.71 6.54
N SER A 240 -22.97 5.34 6.72
CA SER A 240 -23.84 5.78 5.64
C SER A 240 -23.24 6.89 4.76
N SER A 241 -22.23 7.62 5.26
CA SER A 241 -21.61 8.70 4.48
C SER A 241 -20.74 8.20 3.33
N TRP A 242 -20.27 6.94 3.38
CA TRP A 242 -19.32 6.39 2.41
C TRP A 242 -19.80 5.14 1.68
N LEU A 243 -20.74 4.35 2.25
CA LEU A 243 -21.23 3.13 1.62
C LEU A 243 -21.94 3.41 0.29
N GLY A 244 -21.53 2.64 -0.75
CA GLY A 244 -22.12 2.66 -2.10
C GLY A 244 -21.73 3.84 -2.97
N LYS A 245 -21.31 4.94 -2.39
CA LYS A 245 -20.98 6.16 -3.13
C LYS A 245 -19.73 6.00 -3.98
N TYR A 246 -18.70 5.41 -3.42
CA TYR A 246 -17.44 5.17 -4.13
C TYR A 246 -17.66 4.20 -5.30
N GLU A 247 -18.32 3.09 -5.05
CA GLU A 247 -18.60 2.08 -6.07
C GLU A 247 -19.43 2.65 -7.23
N LYS A 248 -20.44 3.47 -6.94
CA LYS A 248 -21.26 4.15 -7.97
C LYS A 248 -20.46 5.19 -8.76
N SER A 249 -19.55 5.91 -8.12
CA SER A 249 -18.73 6.92 -8.79
C SER A 249 -17.62 6.31 -9.63
N PHE A 250 -17.13 5.13 -9.27
CA PHE A 250 -15.92 4.51 -9.81
C PHE A 250 -15.92 4.43 -11.35
N VAL A 251 -16.94 3.82 -11.92
CA VAL A 251 -17.03 3.66 -13.38
C VAL A 251 -17.24 5.00 -14.09
N ARG A 252 -18.08 5.85 -13.52
CA ARG A 252 -18.43 7.13 -14.14
C ARG A 252 -17.30 8.16 -14.10
N GLU A 253 -16.44 8.08 -13.10
CA GLU A 253 -15.41 9.09 -12.86
C GLU A 253 -14.02 8.52 -13.16
N ILE A 254 -13.60 7.42 -12.49
CA ILE A 254 -12.24 6.89 -12.57
C ILE A 254 -11.99 6.14 -13.88
N VAL A 255 -12.87 5.17 -14.22
CA VAL A 255 -12.72 4.39 -15.46
C VAL A 255 -12.81 5.32 -16.68
N LYS A 256 -13.84 6.15 -16.71
CA LYS A 256 -14.06 7.08 -17.83
C LYS A 256 -12.93 8.11 -17.97
N TYR A 257 -12.37 8.60 -16.87
CA TYR A 257 -11.23 9.50 -16.91
C TYR A 257 -9.99 8.79 -17.47
N THR A 258 -9.71 7.58 -17.00
CA THR A 258 -8.56 6.80 -17.45
C THR A 258 -8.63 6.51 -18.95
N GLU A 259 -9.78 6.05 -19.43
CA GLU A 259 -9.99 5.74 -20.86
C GLU A 259 -9.92 6.96 -21.77
N LYS A 260 -10.23 8.15 -21.25
CA LYS A 260 -10.14 9.39 -21.99
C LYS A 260 -8.72 9.95 -22.10
N HIS A 261 -7.88 9.74 -21.08
CA HIS A 261 -6.59 10.45 -20.98
C HIS A 261 -5.38 9.55 -21.10
N TYR A 262 -5.57 8.23 -21.06
CA TYR A 262 -4.50 7.23 -21.18
C TYR A 262 -4.85 6.23 -22.27
N ARG A 263 -3.83 5.67 -22.87
CA ARG A 263 -3.95 4.74 -24.00
C ARG A 263 -4.25 3.32 -23.52
N VAL A 264 -5.46 3.12 -23.04
CA VAL A 264 -5.94 1.84 -22.55
C VAL A 264 -6.76 1.09 -23.62
N LYS A 265 -6.71 -0.23 -23.59
CA LYS A 265 -7.67 -1.10 -24.27
C LYS A 265 -8.96 -1.12 -23.47
N ALA A 266 -9.98 -0.40 -23.97
CA ALA A 266 -11.23 -0.12 -23.28
C ALA A 266 -12.27 -1.24 -23.44
N ASP A 267 -11.87 -2.52 -23.29
CA ASP A 267 -12.75 -3.68 -23.35
C ASP A 267 -12.60 -4.57 -22.09
N LYS A 268 -13.53 -5.49 -21.87
CA LYS A 268 -13.55 -6.39 -20.72
C LYS A 268 -12.26 -7.20 -20.60
N GLN A 269 -11.77 -7.76 -21.70
CA GLN A 269 -10.64 -8.70 -21.73
C GLN A 269 -9.33 -8.06 -21.27
N HIS A 270 -9.23 -6.75 -21.40
CA HIS A 270 -8.04 -5.98 -21.04
C HIS A 270 -8.22 -5.14 -19.77
N ARG A 271 -9.31 -5.35 -19.03
CA ARG A 271 -9.59 -4.60 -17.80
C ARG A 271 -9.62 -5.52 -16.59
N ALA A 272 -8.80 -5.20 -15.60
CA ALA A 272 -8.72 -5.89 -14.32
C ALA A 272 -9.02 -4.96 -13.15
N ILE A 273 -9.53 -5.52 -12.06
CA ILE A 273 -9.72 -4.80 -10.80
C ILE A 273 -9.29 -5.70 -9.65
N ALA A 274 -8.51 -5.16 -8.72
CA ALA A 274 -8.12 -5.88 -7.50
C ALA A 274 -8.04 -4.90 -6.31
N GLY A 275 -8.18 -5.43 -5.10
CA GLY A 275 -8.05 -4.60 -3.93
C GLY A 275 -7.91 -5.38 -2.64
N LEU A 276 -7.33 -4.73 -1.63
CA LEU A 276 -7.12 -5.30 -0.31
C LEU A 276 -8.16 -4.82 0.70
N SER A 277 -8.61 -5.70 1.62
CA SER A 277 -9.47 -5.34 2.75
C SER A 277 -10.75 -4.57 2.32
N MET A 278 -10.89 -3.30 2.68
CA MET A 278 -11.95 -2.40 2.20
C MET A 278 -11.90 -2.24 0.67
N GLY A 279 -10.70 -2.11 0.08
CA GLY A 279 -10.54 -2.10 -1.38
C GLY A 279 -10.99 -3.41 -2.03
N GLY A 280 -10.87 -4.54 -1.34
CA GLY A 280 -11.44 -5.81 -1.74
C GLY A 280 -12.99 -5.80 -1.73
N LEU A 281 -13.60 -5.14 -0.74
CA LEU A 281 -15.05 -4.88 -0.71
C LEU A 281 -15.49 -4.04 -1.91
N HIS A 282 -14.79 -2.93 -2.16
CA HIS A 282 -15.06 -2.08 -3.32
C HIS A 282 -14.89 -2.87 -4.62
N THR A 283 -13.82 -3.64 -4.76
CA THR A 283 -13.57 -4.53 -5.91
C THR A 283 -14.74 -5.47 -6.16
N LEU A 284 -15.17 -6.18 -5.10
CA LEU A 284 -16.30 -7.12 -5.17
C LEU A 284 -17.56 -6.46 -5.72
N PHE A 285 -17.98 -5.36 -5.11
CA PHE A 285 -19.26 -4.75 -5.48
C PHE A 285 -19.19 -3.88 -6.73
N ILE A 286 -18.04 -3.33 -7.09
CA ILE A 286 -17.85 -2.71 -8.41
C ILE A 286 -17.98 -3.76 -9.50
N ALA A 287 -17.30 -4.91 -9.38
CA ALA A 287 -17.38 -5.99 -10.36
C ALA A 287 -18.79 -6.57 -10.47
N LEU A 288 -19.42 -6.91 -9.34
CA LEU A 288 -20.78 -7.46 -9.29
C LEU A 288 -21.87 -6.54 -9.89
N ASN A 289 -21.70 -5.23 -9.79
CA ASN A 289 -22.63 -4.27 -10.38
C ASN A 289 -22.29 -3.93 -11.85
N ASN A 290 -21.16 -4.43 -12.37
CA ASN A 290 -20.69 -4.22 -13.73
C ASN A 290 -20.09 -5.52 -14.31
N PRO A 291 -20.89 -6.59 -14.50
CA PRO A 291 -20.40 -7.95 -14.81
C PRO A 291 -19.66 -8.05 -16.15
N ASP A 292 -19.93 -7.12 -17.08
CA ASP A 292 -19.29 -7.09 -18.40
C ASP A 292 -18.05 -6.19 -18.47
N MET A 293 -17.56 -5.70 -17.31
CA MET A 293 -16.51 -4.69 -17.31
C MET A 293 -15.11 -5.28 -17.07
N PHE A 294 -14.97 -6.28 -16.23
CA PHE A 294 -13.67 -6.79 -15.78
C PHE A 294 -13.51 -8.27 -16.07
N ASP A 295 -12.40 -8.65 -16.69
CA ASP A 295 -12.03 -10.03 -17.00
C ASP A 295 -11.19 -10.69 -15.89
N CYS A 296 -10.53 -9.87 -15.07
CA CYS A 296 -9.81 -10.33 -13.89
C CYS A 296 -10.26 -9.55 -12.66
N VAL A 297 -10.64 -10.28 -11.60
CA VAL A 297 -11.12 -9.74 -10.33
C VAL A 297 -10.30 -10.32 -9.19
N GLY A 298 -9.60 -9.49 -8.41
CA GLY A 298 -8.72 -9.89 -7.31
C GLY A 298 -9.22 -9.41 -5.94
N LEU A 299 -9.54 -10.33 -5.06
CA LEU A 299 -10.02 -10.09 -3.70
C LEU A 299 -8.93 -10.47 -2.69
N PHE A 300 -8.15 -9.49 -2.21
CA PHE A 300 -7.04 -9.71 -1.27
C PHE A 300 -7.49 -9.42 0.15
N SER A 301 -7.56 -10.46 1.01
CA SER A 301 -8.10 -10.29 2.37
C SER A 301 -9.39 -9.45 2.39
N ALA A 302 -10.27 -9.69 1.43
CA ALA A 302 -11.41 -8.81 1.17
C ALA A 302 -12.50 -8.96 2.24
N GLN A 303 -13.14 -7.85 2.57
CA GLN A 303 -14.38 -7.88 3.34
C GLN A 303 -15.52 -8.33 2.41
N THR A 304 -15.93 -9.59 2.51
CA THR A 304 -16.86 -10.25 1.55
C THR A 304 -18.25 -10.52 2.15
N SER A 305 -18.69 -9.78 3.15
CA SER A 305 -19.86 -10.20 3.92
C SER A 305 -21.20 -9.77 3.33
N ASN A 306 -22.19 -10.70 3.42
CA ASN A 306 -23.64 -10.40 3.42
C ASN A 306 -24.08 -9.47 4.57
N MET A 307 -23.16 -9.00 5.43
CA MET A 307 -23.48 -8.10 6.54
C MET A 307 -23.85 -6.69 6.10
N LEU A 308 -23.65 -6.37 4.82
CA LEU A 308 -24.04 -5.08 4.22
C LEU A 308 -25.47 -5.11 3.65
N ASN A 309 -26.33 -6.02 4.09
CA ASN A 309 -27.77 -5.86 3.82
C ASN A 309 -28.34 -4.69 4.65
N GLU A 310 -29.46 -4.15 4.19
CA GLU A 310 -30.09 -2.97 4.77
C GLU A 310 -30.29 -3.08 6.31
N ASN A 311 -30.76 -4.25 6.77
CA ASN A 311 -31.02 -4.49 8.18
C ASN A 311 -29.73 -4.45 9.04
N ASN A 312 -28.65 -5.01 8.54
CA ASN A 312 -27.37 -5.04 9.26
C ASN A 312 -26.68 -3.68 9.24
N ILE A 313 -26.75 -2.93 8.16
CA ILE A 313 -26.22 -1.57 8.08
C ILE A 313 -26.96 -0.67 9.06
N ILE A 314 -28.31 -0.71 9.09
CA ILE A 314 -29.12 0.03 10.06
C ILE A 314 -28.74 -0.36 11.49
N LYS A 315 -28.51 -1.65 11.75
CA LYS A 315 -28.07 -2.12 13.06
C LYS A 315 -26.68 -1.60 13.43
N MET A 316 -25.73 -1.61 12.50
CA MET A 316 -24.39 -1.07 12.71
C MET A 316 -24.42 0.44 12.95
N GLU A 317 -25.24 1.20 12.23
CA GLU A 317 -25.44 2.63 12.46
C GLU A 317 -26.02 2.92 13.84
N ARG A 318 -27.02 2.16 14.27
CA ARG A 318 -27.59 2.28 15.60
C ARG A 318 -26.55 2.00 16.69
N ILE A 319 -25.69 1.00 16.52
CA ILE A 319 -24.60 0.69 17.44
C ILE A 319 -23.58 1.84 17.47
N ASN A 320 -23.14 2.32 16.30
CA ASN A 320 -22.21 3.44 16.22
C ASN A 320 -22.81 4.72 16.79
N HIS A 321 -24.06 5.01 16.50
CA HIS A 321 -24.77 6.15 17.09
C HIS A 321 -24.85 6.06 18.62
N ASN A 322 -25.15 4.88 19.15
CA ASN A 322 -25.19 4.66 20.62
C ASN A 322 -23.80 4.79 21.24
N MET A 323 -22.75 4.27 20.59
CA MET A 323 -21.36 4.45 21.08
C MET A 323 -20.92 5.92 20.99
N GLN A 324 -21.27 6.63 19.93
CA GLN A 324 -21.00 8.07 19.82
C GLN A 324 -21.77 8.86 20.86
N ARG A 325 -23.04 8.51 21.11
CA ARG A 325 -23.85 9.10 22.19
C ARG A 325 -23.24 8.82 23.57
N PHE A 326 -22.74 7.61 23.83
CA PHE A 326 -22.05 7.26 25.06
C PHE A 326 -20.73 8.05 25.20
N ARG A 327 -19.92 8.16 24.13
CA ARG A 327 -18.72 9.00 24.12
C ARG A 327 -19.05 10.49 24.34
N ASN A 328 -20.12 10.98 23.72
CA ASN A 328 -20.58 12.36 23.89
C ASN A 328 -21.15 12.61 25.31
N VAL A 329 -21.84 11.64 25.87
CA VAL A 329 -22.28 11.71 27.29
C VAL A 329 -21.08 11.70 28.25
N MET A 330 -20.05 10.91 27.99
CA MET A 330 -18.80 10.91 28.75
C MET A 330 -17.99 12.20 28.53
N ALA A 331 -18.08 12.81 27.35
CA ALA A 331 -17.51 14.14 27.07
C ALA A 331 -18.35 15.27 27.70
N LEU A 332 -19.68 15.15 27.74
CA LEU A 332 -20.60 16.09 28.39
C LEU A 332 -20.50 16.09 29.93
N ILE A 333 -20.05 14.99 30.50
CA ILE A 333 -19.66 14.95 31.95
C ILE A 333 -18.39 15.78 32.16
N LYS A 334 -17.57 15.95 31.10
CA LYS A 334 -16.37 16.82 31.11
C LYS A 334 -16.62 18.23 30.57
N ASP A 335 -17.65 18.45 29.74
CA ASP A 335 -17.91 19.78 29.13
C ASP A 335 -19.42 19.97 28.85
N LYS A 336 -20.03 20.97 29.46
CA LYS A 336 -21.48 21.14 29.55
C LYS A 336 -22.21 21.60 28.29
N MET A 337 -21.60 21.59 27.09
CA MET A 337 -22.24 22.13 25.89
C MET A 337 -21.88 21.40 24.57
N ALA A 338 -22.54 20.31 24.23
CA ALA A 338 -22.61 19.85 22.85
C ALA A 338 -23.94 19.16 22.53
N ARG A 339 -24.63 19.61 21.48
CA ARG A 339 -25.86 18.97 20.99
C ARG A 339 -25.49 17.73 20.17
N PRO A 340 -26.17 16.58 20.34
CA PRO A 340 -25.92 15.40 19.51
C PRO A 340 -26.36 15.64 18.05
N PRO A 341 -25.60 15.12 17.05
CA PRO A 341 -26.01 15.21 15.66
C PRO A 341 -27.30 14.41 15.40
N LYS A 342 -28.14 14.92 14.50
CA LYS A 342 -29.36 14.21 14.06
C LYS A 342 -28.96 13.02 13.18
N LEU A 343 -29.58 11.85 13.46
CA LEU A 343 -29.44 10.67 12.62
C LEU A 343 -30.13 10.92 11.27
N SER A 344 -29.41 10.74 10.15
CA SER A 344 -30.02 10.70 8.82
C SER A 344 -30.79 9.37 8.70
N SER A 345 -32.08 9.43 8.38
CA SER A 345 -32.96 8.27 8.35
C SER A 345 -32.93 7.50 7.02
N ARG A 346 -32.09 7.87 6.06
CA ARG A 346 -31.95 7.19 4.77
C ARG A 346 -30.50 6.94 4.45
N ILE A 347 -30.15 5.67 4.22
CA ILE A 347 -28.90 5.27 3.59
C ILE A 347 -29.15 5.33 2.09
N GLU A 348 -28.64 6.36 1.44
CA GLU A 348 -28.62 6.46 0.00
C GLU A 348 -27.58 5.43 -0.52
N ASP A 349 -27.82 4.84 -1.69
CA ASP A 349 -26.86 3.97 -2.39
C ASP A 349 -26.66 2.54 -1.83
N ILE A 350 -27.50 2.08 -0.91
CA ILE A 350 -27.44 0.71 -0.34
C ILE A 350 -27.71 -0.40 -1.38
N ASP A 351 -28.38 -0.07 -2.47
CA ASP A 351 -28.70 -0.98 -3.58
C ASP A 351 -27.45 -1.64 -4.19
N ILE A 352 -26.29 -0.99 -4.06
CA ILE A 352 -25.00 -1.54 -4.45
C ILE A 352 -24.72 -2.88 -3.77
N TYR A 353 -25.12 -3.04 -2.51
CA TYR A 353 -24.82 -4.23 -1.67
C TYR A 353 -25.97 -5.23 -1.61
N ASN A 354 -27.15 -4.85 -2.06
CA ASN A 354 -28.32 -5.73 -2.04
C ASN A 354 -28.27 -6.78 -3.15
N ARG A 355 -29.07 -7.86 -2.99
CA ARG A 355 -29.25 -8.92 -4.00
C ARG A 355 -27.93 -9.58 -4.45
N LEU A 356 -27.10 -9.97 -3.46
CA LEU A 356 -25.78 -10.53 -3.73
C LEU A 356 -25.85 -11.76 -4.65
N GLU A 357 -26.76 -12.70 -4.37
CA GLU A 357 -26.87 -13.94 -5.15
C GLU A 357 -27.28 -13.67 -6.61
N GLU A 358 -28.25 -12.78 -6.84
CA GLU A 358 -28.65 -12.36 -8.19
C GLU A 358 -27.50 -11.70 -8.95
N LYS A 359 -26.70 -10.87 -8.26
CA LYS A 359 -25.54 -10.22 -8.87
C LYS A 359 -24.42 -11.23 -9.17
N LEU A 360 -24.21 -12.19 -8.29
CA LEU A 360 -23.28 -13.30 -8.54
C LEU A 360 -23.70 -14.13 -9.74
N GLN A 361 -24.99 -14.48 -9.83
CA GLN A 361 -25.51 -15.20 -11.00
C GLN A 361 -25.17 -14.43 -12.28
N ARG A 362 -25.51 -13.16 -12.38
CA ARG A 362 -25.18 -12.33 -13.55
C ARG A 362 -23.68 -12.21 -13.83
N GLN A 363 -22.86 -12.11 -12.77
CA GLN A 363 -21.41 -12.04 -12.91
C GLN A 363 -20.87 -13.33 -13.54
N PHE A 364 -21.41 -14.49 -13.17
CA PHE A 364 -20.92 -15.79 -13.64
C PHE A 364 -21.63 -16.29 -14.90
N GLU A 365 -22.75 -15.69 -15.34
CA GLU A 365 -23.24 -15.79 -16.71
C GLU A 365 -22.23 -15.23 -17.72
N HIS A 366 -21.47 -14.22 -17.32
CA HIS A 366 -20.37 -13.59 -18.06
C HIS A 366 -19.07 -13.70 -17.23
N ALA A 367 -18.72 -14.91 -16.81
CA ALA A 367 -17.65 -15.17 -15.88
C ALA A 367 -16.35 -14.44 -16.26
N PRO A 368 -15.66 -13.78 -15.31
CA PRO A 368 -14.32 -13.30 -15.53
C PRO A 368 -13.38 -14.49 -15.74
N ARG A 369 -12.36 -14.31 -16.58
CA ARG A 369 -11.33 -15.34 -16.81
C ARG A 369 -10.58 -15.69 -15.52
N LEU A 370 -10.39 -14.71 -14.65
CA LEU A 370 -9.77 -14.89 -13.34
C LEU A 370 -10.62 -14.24 -12.23
N TYR A 371 -11.22 -15.08 -11.38
CA TYR A 371 -11.83 -14.66 -10.13
C TYR A 371 -10.96 -15.16 -8.98
N TYR A 372 -10.13 -14.26 -8.42
CA TYR A 372 -9.05 -14.59 -7.50
C TYR A 372 -9.38 -14.16 -6.08
N ILE A 373 -9.24 -15.06 -5.13
CA ILE A 373 -9.46 -14.81 -3.70
C ILE A 373 -8.21 -15.25 -2.94
N ALA A 374 -7.57 -14.34 -2.23
CA ALA A 374 -6.41 -14.63 -1.40
C ALA A 374 -6.57 -14.09 0.01
N ILE A 375 -6.15 -14.88 1.00
CA ILE A 375 -6.26 -14.52 2.42
C ILE A 375 -5.23 -15.26 3.27
N GLY A 376 -4.74 -14.62 4.33
CA GLY A 376 -3.88 -15.23 5.33
C GLY A 376 -4.67 -16.11 6.31
N ARG A 377 -4.06 -17.20 6.78
CA ARG A 377 -4.68 -18.16 7.70
C ARG A 377 -5.09 -17.53 9.02
N ASP A 378 -4.29 -16.55 9.49
CA ASP A 378 -4.52 -15.84 10.75
C ASP A 378 -5.26 -14.50 10.55
N ASP A 379 -5.76 -14.24 9.33
CA ASP A 379 -6.50 -13.02 9.02
C ASP A 379 -7.86 -13.01 9.72
N PHE A 380 -8.20 -11.92 10.40
CA PHE A 380 -9.47 -11.78 11.11
C PHE A 380 -10.70 -11.85 10.17
N LEU A 381 -10.52 -11.65 8.86
CA LEU A 381 -11.56 -11.81 7.84
C LEU A 381 -11.67 -13.26 7.30
N MET A 382 -10.82 -14.20 7.73
CA MET A 382 -10.80 -15.59 7.25
C MET A 382 -12.18 -16.25 7.35
N LYS A 383 -12.87 -16.13 8.49
CA LYS A 383 -14.21 -16.70 8.68
C LYS A 383 -15.24 -16.12 7.70
N MET A 384 -15.12 -14.84 7.38
CA MET A 384 -16.00 -14.13 6.46
C MET A 384 -15.74 -14.57 5.02
N ASN A 385 -14.48 -14.66 4.62
CA ASN A 385 -14.07 -15.20 3.32
C ASN A 385 -14.50 -16.66 3.14
N GLY A 386 -14.39 -17.48 4.17
CA GLY A 386 -14.88 -18.87 4.14
C GLY A 386 -16.38 -18.98 3.83
N LYS A 387 -17.21 -18.11 4.42
CA LYS A 387 -18.64 -18.06 4.11
C LYS A 387 -18.92 -17.62 2.67
N TYR A 388 -18.15 -16.67 2.17
CA TYR A 388 -18.28 -16.21 0.79
C TYR A 388 -17.88 -17.30 -0.20
N ARG A 389 -16.77 -18.00 0.04
CA ARG A 389 -16.36 -19.15 -0.78
C ARG A 389 -17.39 -20.27 -0.76
N ALA A 390 -17.94 -20.60 0.42
CA ALA A 390 -19.01 -21.59 0.52
C ALA A 390 -20.27 -21.21 -0.30
N LEU A 391 -20.57 -19.92 -0.42
CA LEU A 391 -21.64 -19.44 -1.31
C LEU A 391 -21.26 -19.67 -2.78
N LEU A 392 -20.04 -19.36 -3.21
CA LEU A 392 -19.57 -19.64 -4.58
C LEU A 392 -19.60 -21.14 -4.88
N ASP A 393 -19.13 -21.97 -3.95
CA ASP A 393 -19.11 -23.44 -4.05
C ASP A 393 -20.53 -24.00 -4.21
N SER A 394 -21.51 -23.48 -3.47
CA SER A 394 -22.91 -23.94 -3.53
C SER A 394 -23.57 -23.73 -4.91
N HIS A 395 -23.03 -22.80 -5.69
CA HIS A 395 -23.47 -22.51 -7.06
C HIS A 395 -22.51 -23.02 -8.14
N ASN A 396 -21.43 -23.72 -7.76
CA ASN A 396 -20.35 -24.16 -8.66
C ASN A 396 -19.70 -23.01 -9.47
N TYR A 397 -19.61 -21.81 -8.90
CA TYR A 397 -18.93 -20.69 -9.54
C TYR A 397 -17.42 -20.87 -9.49
N PRO A 398 -16.70 -20.76 -10.62
CA PRO A 398 -15.27 -20.97 -10.66
C PRO A 398 -14.50 -19.80 -10.02
N TYR A 399 -13.53 -20.12 -9.15
CA TYR A 399 -12.60 -19.14 -8.60
C TYR A 399 -11.25 -19.80 -8.27
N THR A 400 -10.21 -18.97 -8.24
CA THR A 400 -8.88 -19.37 -7.75
C THR A 400 -8.76 -18.94 -6.29
N TYR A 401 -8.45 -19.90 -5.40
CA TYR A 401 -8.23 -19.62 -3.98
C TYR A 401 -6.76 -19.79 -3.60
N VAL A 402 -6.22 -18.80 -2.90
CA VAL A 402 -4.85 -18.82 -2.35
C VAL A 402 -4.92 -18.54 -0.85
N GLU A 403 -4.46 -19.49 -0.06
CA GLU A 403 -4.28 -19.34 1.38
C GLU A 403 -2.80 -19.28 1.70
N THR A 404 -2.39 -18.28 2.48
CA THR A 404 -1.01 -18.13 2.95
C THR A 404 -0.94 -18.21 4.47
N ASP A 405 0.25 -18.36 5.00
CA ASP A 405 0.50 -18.06 6.40
C ASP A 405 0.39 -16.56 6.67
N GLY A 406 0.22 -16.20 7.95
CA GLY A 406 0.16 -14.82 8.39
C GLY A 406 -1.23 -14.21 8.41
N ALA A 407 -1.28 -12.94 8.81
CA ALA A 407 -2.49 -12.21 9.14
C ALA A 407 -2.88 -11.19 8.06
N HIS A 408 -3.65 -10.19 8.44
CA HIS A 408 -4.15 -9.09 7.63
C HIS A 408 -3.04 -8.03 7.43
N SER A 409 -2.08 -8.29 6.55
CA SER A 409 -0.85 -7.53 6.48
C SER A 409 -0.35 -7.24 5.05
N TRP A 410 0.48 -6.19 4.93
CA TRP A 410 1.09 -5.80 3.66
C TRP A 410 2.05 -6.87 3.12
N GLU A 411 2.70 -7.66 3.96
CA GLU A 411 3.52 -8.80 3.54
C GLU A 411 2.70 -9.79 2.69
N ASN A 412 1.48 -10.09 3.13
CA ASN A 412 0.57 -10.94 2.38
C ASN A 412 0.04 -10.26 1.12
N TRP A 413 -0.36 -8.99 1.19
CA TRP A 413 -0.96 -8.30 0.05
C TRP A 413 0.03 -8.08 -1.10
N ARG A 414 1.32 -7.85 -0.82
CA ARG A 414 2.38 -7.84 -1.85
C ARG A 414 2.48 -9.18 -2.57
N LYS A 415 2.48 -10.29 -1.83
CA LYS A 415 2.50 -11.66 -2.38
C LYS A 415 1.27 -11.94 -3.24
N TYR A 416 0.09 -11.50 -2.79
CA TYR A 416 -1.14 -11.67 -3.57
C TYR A 416 -1.12 -10.86 -4.85
N LEU A 417 -0.59 -9.64 -4.82
CA LEU A 417 -0.43 -8.83 -6.03
C LEU A 417 0.48 -9.53 -7.04
N VAL A 418 1.65 -10.02 -6.61
CA VAL A 418 2.59 -10.74 -7.48
C VAL A 418 1.95 -11.99 -8.08
N ASP A 419 1.27 -12.82 -7.26
CA ASP A 419 0.62 -14.05 -7.73
C ASP A 419 -0.57 -13.75 -8.66
N PHE A 420 -1.38 -12.73 -8.34
CA PHE A 420 -2.48 -12.28 -9.19
C PHE A 420 -2.00 -11.82 -10.56
N LEU A 421 -0.95 -10.99 -10.61
CA LEU A 421 -0.35 -10.50 -11.85
C LEU A 421 0.18 -11.65 -12.72
N LYS A 422 0.84 -12.65 -12.14
CA LYS A 422 1.31 -13.86 -12.85
C LYS A 422 0.16 -14.66 -13.48
N ARG A 423 -1.00 -14.68 -12.85
CA ARG A 423 -2.20 -15.43 -13.33
C ARG A 423 -3.03 -14.67 -14.34
N MET A 424 -2.79 -13.38 -14.51
CA MET A 424 -3.47 -12.56 -15.51
C MET A 424 -2.98 -12.80 -16.94
N HIS A 425 -2.00 -13.67 -17.17
CA HIS A 425 -1.36 -13.92 -18.50
C HIS A 425 -1.81 -15.22 -19.14
#